data_18a886693660edbec261c7a36447a7cc
#
_entry.id   18a886693660edbec261c7a36447a7cc
#
_cell.length_a   1.000
_cell.length_b   1.000
_cell.length_c   1.000
_cell.angle_alpha   90.00
_cell.angle_beta   90.00
_cell.angle_gamma   90.00
#
_symmetry.space_group_name_H-M   'P 1'
#
loop_
_entity.id
_entity.type
_entity.pdbx_description
1 polymer ?
#
loop_
_entity_poly.entity_id
_entity_poly.type
_entity_poly.pdbx_seq_one_letter_code
_entity_poly.pdbx_strand_id
1 'polypeptide(L)'
;MKEHNDLVIIELGRPRTLKLSHLVMKRFSAATKMPIVEMDTVGTRYDYISEMMYFMLNHDDPTLSRARVDELLEQVGIAYVMKKFGEAFEAAFGEPEEDDDADPQTAAGTGTEA
;
A
#
# COMPACT_ATOMS: atom_id res chain seq x y z
N MET A 1 -18.28 8.38 14.53
CA MET A 1 -17.49 8.18 13.36
C MET A 1 -16.22 7.41 13.65
N LYS A 2 -15.88 6.59 12.75
CA LYS A 2 -14.74 5.74 12.98
C LYS A 2 -13.48 6.40 12.46
N GLU A 3 -12.47 6.37 13.26
CA GLU A 3 -11.21 6.87 12.85
C GLU A 3 -10.57 5.91 11.88
N HIS A 4 -10.16 6.40 10.75
CA HIS A 4 -9.53 5.54 9.77
C HIS A 4 -8.04 5.70 9.88
N ASN A 5 -7.38 4.66 10.36
CA ASN A 5 -5.94 4.70 10.54
C ASN A 5 -5.28 3.90 9.43
N ASP A 6 -4.69 4.59 8.48
CA ASP A 6 -4.04 3.92 7.36
C ASP A 6 -2.52 3.88 7.50
N LEU A 7 -2.02 4.07 8.71
CA LEU A 7 -0.60 3.92 9.00
C LEU A 7 -0.30 2.50 9.43
N VAL A 8 0.79 1.96 8.91
CA VAL A 8 1.26 0.63 9.28
C VAL A 8 2.71 0.77 9.69
N ILE A 9 3.10 0.11 10.77
CA ILE A 9 4.48 0.16 11.25
C ILE A 9 5.20 -1.10 10.81
N ILE A 10 6.39 -0.92 10.23
CA ILE A 10 7.24 -2.03 9.82
C ILE A 10 8.60 -1.87 10.47
N GLU A 11 9.20 -2.97 10.89
CA GLU A 11 10.53 -2.96 11.52
C GLU A 11 11.59 -3.24 10.48
N LEU A 12 12.31 -2.21 10.07
CA LEU A 12 13.38 -2.33 9.08
C LEU A 12 14.57 -1.55 9.60
N GLY A 13 15.33 -2.18 10.50
CA GLY A 13 16.44 -1.52 11.18
C GLY A 13 15.97 -0.62 12.30
N ARG A 14 14.77 -0.11 12.20
CA ARG A 14 14.08 0.66 13.22
C ARG A 14 12.61 0.69 12.80
N PRO A 15 11.72 1.12 13.69
CA PRO A 15 10.32 1.25 13.28
C PRO A 15 10.19 2.30 12.19
N ARG A 16 9.48 1.95 11.12
CA ARG A 16 9.24 2.85 10.01
C ARG A 16 7.76 2.81 9.67
N THR A 17 7.29 3.84 9.00
CA THR A 17 5.88 3.95 8.65
C THR A 17 5.65 3.61 7.21
N LEU A 18 4.67 2.73 6.97
CA LEU A 18 4.19 2.45 5.62
C LEU A 18 2.84 3.10 5.46
N LYS A 19 2.73 3.95 4.45
CA LYS A 19 1.44 4.56 4.13
C LYS A 19 1.32 4.62 2.62
N LEU A 20 0.28 3.98 2.10
CA LEU A 20 0.01 4.00 0.67
C LEU A 20 -0.84 5.24 0.38
N SER A 21 -0.16 6.37 0.28
CA SER A 21 -0.80 7.65 0.12
C SER A 21 -1.03 7.99 -1.34
N HIS A 22 -1.75 9.07 -1.58
CA HIS A 22 -1.99 9.57 -2.93
C HIS A 22 -0.68 9.80 -3.68
N LEU A 23 0.29 10.44 -3.02
CA LEU A 23 1.56 10.72 -3.69
C LEU A 23 2.34 9.46 -3.99
N VAL A 24 2.32 8.50 -3.07
CA VAL A 24 2.97 7.22 -3.29
C VAL A 24 2.35 6.51 -4.50
N MET A 25 1.03 6.53 -4.58
CA MET A 25 0.34 5.91 -5.71
C MET A 25 0.73 6.57 -7.03
N LYS A 26 0.80 7.89 -7.05
CA LYS A 26 1.18 8.60 -8.27
C LYS A 26 2.59 8.23 -8.69
N ARG A 27 3.51 8.19 -7.74
CA ARG A 27 4.89 7.84 -8.03
C ARG A 27 5.02 6.41 -8.55
N PHE A 28 4.31 5.49 -7.89
CA PHE A 28 4.35 4.09 -8.30
C PHE A 28 3.81 3.94 -9.72
N SER A 29 2.66 4.53 -9.98
CA SER A 29 2.03 4.42 -11.29
C SER A 29 2.92 5.01 -12.38
N ALA A 30 3.53 6.16 -12.10
CA ALA A 30 4.43 6.80 -13.07
C ALA A 30 5.66 5.94 -13.35
N ALA A 31 6.23 5.34 -12.31
CA ALA A 31 7.46 4.56 -12.46
C ALA A 31 7.21 3.23 -13.15
N THR A 32 6.08 2.59 -12.87
CA THR A 32 5.81 1.26 -13.40
C THR A 32 4.94 1.28 -14.65
N LYS A 33 4.37 2.44 -14.98
CA LYS A 33 3.42 2.59 -16.08
C LYS A 33 2.16 1.77 -15.88
N MET A 34 1.88 1.39 -14.64
CA MET A 34 0.71 0.59 -14.34
C MET A 34 -0.51 1.49 -14.15
N PRO A 35 -1.60 1.24 -14.91
CA PRO A 35 -2.82 2.00 -14.70
C PRO A 35 -3.42 1.71 -13.33
N ILE A 36 -4.08 2.69 -12.76
CA ILE A 36 -4.71 2.53 -11.45
C ILE A 36 -5.69 1.35 -11.45
N VAL A 37 -6.40 1.15 -12.57
CA VAL A 37 -7.40 0.07 -12.62
C VAL A 37 -6.79 -1.31 -12.47
N GLU A 38 -5.46 -1.44 -12.67
CA GLU A 38 -4.80 -2.73 -12.52
C GLU A 38 -4.09 -2.86 -11.20
N MET A 39 -4.32 -1.94 -10.29
CA MET A 39 -3.59 -1.90 -9.03
C MET A 39 -3.81 -3.15 -8.18
N ASP A 40 -4.93 -3.83 -8.36
CA ASP A 40 -5.20 -5.05 -7.61
C ASP A 40 -4.25 -6.19 -8.00
N THR A 41 -3.56 -6.07 -9.14
CA THR A 41 -2.61 -7.11 -9.54
C THR A 41 -1.27 -6.97 -8.83
N VAL A 42 -1.03 -5.85 -8.13
CA VAL A 42 0.25 -5.64 -7.46
C VAL A 42 0.56 -6.78 -6.49
N GLY A 43 -0.45 -7.24 -5.77
CA GLY A 43 -0.25 -8.29 -4.79
C GLY A 43 0.14 -9.63 -5.36
N THR A 44 0.04 -9.81 -6.69
CA THR A 44 0.39 -11.07 -7.33
C THR A 44 1.80 -11.05 -7.92
N ARG A 45 2.49 -9.90 -7.83
CA ARG A 45 3.82 -9.77 -8.41
C ARG A 45 4.75 -9.14 -7.38
N TYR A 46 5.73 -9.92 -6.95
CA TYR A 46 6.62 -9.46 -5.90
C TYR A 46 7.47 -8.27 -6.34
N ASP A 47 7.81 -8.18 -7.63
CA ASP A 47 8.57 -7.03 -8.10
C ASP A 47 7.77 -5.74 -7.92
N TYR A 48 6.46 -5.79 -8.13
CA TYR A 48 5.63 -4.62 -7.89
C TYR A 48 5.47 -4.34 -6.40
N ILE A 49 5.36 -5.39 -5.59
CA ILE A 49 5.30 -5.21 -4.14
C ILE A 49 6.56 -4.50 -3.67
N SER A 50 7.72 -4.94 -4.15
CA SER A 50 8.99 -4.34 -3.78
C SER A 50 9.06 -2.87 -4.18
N GLU A 51 8.60 -2.54 -5.39
CA GLU A 51 8.58 -1.14 -5.83
C GLU A 51 7.67 -0.30 -4.96
N MET A 52 6.49 -0.82 -4.65
CA MET A 52 5.55 -0.08 -3.82
C MET A 52 6.16 0.15 -2.43
N MET A 53 6.82 -0.88 -1.88
CA MET A 53 7.49 -0.73 -0.60
C MET A 53 8.54 0.36 -0.66
N TYR A 54 9.32 0.41 -1.74
CA TYR A 54 10.30 1.46 -1.89
C TYR A 54 9.66 2.84 -1.83
N PHE A 55 8.57 3.03 -2.58
CA PHE A 55 7.96 4.36 -2.61
C PHE A 55 7.35 4.74 -1.27
N MET A 56 6.76 3.78 -0.56
CA MET A 56 6.23 4.06 0.76
C MET A 56 7.33 4.40 1.75
N LEU A 57 8.42 3.63 1.73
CA LEU A 57 9.53 3.87 2.65
C LEU A 57 10.27 5.15 2.33
N ASN A 58 10.47 5.42 1.05
CA ASN A 58 11.15 6.65 0.64
C ASN A 58 10.31 7.88 0.97
N HIS A 59 9.00 7.75 0.91
CA HIS A 59 8.13 8.86 1.29
C HIS A 59 8.31 9.21 2.76
N ASP A 60 8.47 8.19 3.59
CA ASP A 60 8.68 8.37 5.02
C ASP A 60 10.10 8.84 5.31
N ASP A 61 11.08 8.35 4.55
CA ASP A 61 12.49 8.67 4.76
C ASP A 61 13.15 8.88 3.41
N PRO A 62 13.19 10.12 2.92
CA PRO A 62 13.71 10.41 1.58
C PRO A 62 15.18 10.07 1.38
N THR A 63 15.92 9.77 2.46
CA THR A 63 17.32 9.38 2.30
C THR A 63 17.49 7.95 1.84
N LEU A 64 16.42 7.14 1.84
CA LEU A 64 16.52 5.75 1.45
C LEU A 64 16.63 5.62 -0.06
N SER A 65 17.65 4.89 -0.51
CA SER A 65 17.80 4.54 -1.92
C SER A 65 17.10 3.21 -2.17
N ARG A 66 16.90 2.88 -3.44
CA ARG A 66 16.34 1.57 -3.79
C ARG A 66 17.23 0.45 -3.27
N ALA A 67 18.54 0.60 -3.43
CA ALA A 67 19.48 -0.43 -2.97
C ALA A 67 19.38 -0.63 -1.47
N ARG A 68 19.27 0.48 -0.73
CA ARG A 68 19.17 0.35 0.73
C ARG A 68 17.86 -0.30 1.13
N VAL A 69 16.77 0.05 0.45
CA VAL A 69 15.48 -0.59 0.73
C VAL A 69 15.57 -2.09 0.48
N ASP A 70 16.19 -2.48 -0.65
CA ASP A 70 16.33 -3.90 -0.94
C ASP A 70 17.11 -4.62 0.14
N GLU A 71 18.16 -4.00 0.66
CA GLU A 71 18.93 -4.59 1.76
C GLU A 71 18.07 -4.79 3.00
N LEU A 72 17.29 -3.78 3.33
CA LEU A 72 16.42 -3.87 4.51
C LEU A 72 15.37 -4.95 4.35
N LEU A 73 14.77 -5.04 3.16
CA LEU A 73 13.74 -6.05 2.92
C LEU A 73 14.35 -7.45 2.94
N GLU A 74 15.58 -7.58 2.45
CA GLU A 74 16.26 -8.86 2.47
C GLU A 74 16.47 -9.36 3.90
N GLN A 75 16.74 -8.43 4.81
CA GLN A 75 17.01 -8.80 6.19
C GLN A 75 15.79 -9.39 6.90
N VAL A 76 14.60 -8.93 6.53
CA VAL A 76 13.40 -9.39 7.24
C VAL A 76 12.69 -10.54 6.52
N GLY A 77 12.98 -10.75 5.24
CA GLY A 77 12.42 -11.89 4.52
C GLY A 77 11.10 -11.61 3.84
N ILE A 78 10.82 -12.43 2.84
CA ILE A 78 9.69 -12.23 1.95
C ILE A 78 8.36 -12.30 2.69
N ALA A 79 8.21 -13.26 3.61
CA ALA A 79 6.92 -13.43 4.30
C ALA A 79 6.55 -12.18 5.09
N TYR A 80 7.54 -11.60 5.77
CA TYR A 80 7.28 -10.39 6.55
C TYR A 80 6.94 -9.22 5.65
N VAL A 81 7.69 -9.09 4.53
CA VAL A 81 7.43 -8.01 3.58
C VAL A 81 6.01 -8.12 3.04
N MET A 82 5.59 -9.31 2.64
CA MET A 82 4.26 -9.50 2.09
C MET A 82 3.18 -9.23 3.12
N LYS A 83 3.42 -9.64 4.37
CA LYS A 83 2.46 -9.37 5.42
C LYS A 83 2.26 -7.87 5.62
N LYS A 84 3.38 -7.14 5.69
CA LYS A 84 3.29 -5.70 5.92
C LYS A 84 2.73 -4.95 4.72
N PHE A 85 3.09 -5.39 3.52
CA PHE A 85 2.49 -4.81 2.34
C PHE A 85 0.98 -5.01 2.35
N GLY A 86 0.54 -6.23 2.69
CA GLY A 86 -0.89 -6.51 2.75
C GLY A 86 -1.61 -5.61 3.73
N GLU A 87 -0.98 -5.36 4.89
CA GLU A 87 -1.58 -4.47 5.88
C GLU A 87 -1.72 -3.05 5.35
N ALA A 88 -0.67 -2.56 4.68
CA ALA A 88 -0.70 -1.20 4.15
C ALA A 88 -1.73 -1.08 3.02
N PHE A 89 -1.80 -2.11 2.17
CA PHE A 89 -2.75 -2.12 1.06
C PHE A 89 -4.17 -2.15 1.59
N GLU A 90 -4.42 -2.99 2.59
CA GLU A 90 -5.73 -3.09 3.21
C GLU A 90 -6.11 -1.77 3.86
N ALA A 91 -5.18 -1.11 4.54
CA ALA A 91 -5.47 0.16 5.19
C ALA A 91 -5.87 1.23 4.17
N ALA A 92 -5.25 1.19 2.98
CA ALA A 92 -5.52 2.21 1.96
C ALA A 92 -6.79 1.92 1.16
N PHE A 93 -7.03 0.64 0.85
CA PHE A 93 -8.11 0.26 -0.06
C PHE A 93 -9.16 -0.62 0.57
N GLY A 94 -8.97 -0.97 1.83
CA GLY A 94 -9.89 -1.90 2.49
C GLY A 94 -11.28 -1.34 2.57
N GLU A 95 -12.22 -2.24 2.88
CA GLU A 95 -13.59 -1.84 3.02
C GLU A 95 -13.76 -0.81 4.09
N PRO A 96 -14.46 0.25 3.80
CA PRO A 96 -14.86 1.12 4.90
C PRO A 96 -15.77 0.30 5.80
N GLU A 97 -15.73 0.52 7.01
CA GLU A 97 -16.55 -0.25 7.91
C GLU A 97 -17.97 -0.08 7.60
N GLU A 98 -18.55 -0.67 7.64
CA GLU A 98 -19.69 -0.41 7.17
C GLU A 98 -20.52 0.41 7.50
N ASP A 99 -20.27 0.70 7.47
CA ASP A 99 -20.76 1.58 7.60
C ASP A 99 -21.40 2.04 6.90
N ASP A 100 -21.37 1.63 6.55
CA ASP A 100 -21.79 1.99 6.03
C ASP A 100 -22.44 2.12 5.41
N ASP A 101 -22.82 2.06 5.19
CA ASP A 101 -23.47 2.16 4.72
C ASP A 101 -23.68 2.29 3.87
N ALA A 102 -23.88 2.14 3.51
CA ALA A 102 -24.03 2.13 2.78
C ALA A 102 -24.18 2.50 1.89
N ASP A 103 -24.41 2.38 1.45
CA ASP A 103 -24.48 2.58 0.67
C ASP A 103 -24.39 2.73 -0.26
N PRO A 104 -24.75 2.81 -0.58
CA PRO A 104 -24.52 2.70 -1.48
C PRO A 104 -24.25 3.04 -2.43
N GLN A 105 -24.30 2.81 -2.70
CA GLN A 105 -23.84 2.86 -3.35
C GLN A 105 -23.33 2.66 -3.89
N THR A 106 -23.69 2.25 -3.91
CA THR A 106 -23.12 1.84 -4.15
C THR A 106 -22.78 1.75 -4.68
N ALA A 107 -23.04 1.49 -4.97
CA ALA A 107 -22.54 1.14 -5.28
C ALA A 107 -22.18 1.20 -5.96
N ALA A 108 -22.53 1.00 -6.27
CA ALA A 108 -22.05 0.85 -6.71
C ALA A 108 -21.67 0.73 -7.21
N GLY A 109 -22.19 0.56 -7.36
CA GLY A 109 -21.68 0.07 -7.61
C GLY A 109 -21.66 0.03 -8.00
N THR A 110 -22.11 -0.38 -8.02
CA THR A 110 -22.14 -0.70 -8.02
C THR A 110 -22.48 -0.53 -8.14
N GLY A 111 -23.13 -0.61 -8.33
CA GLY A 111 -23.21 -0.86 -8.15
C GLY A 111 -23.79 -0.45 -8.19
N THR A 112 -24.39 -0.80 -8.16
CA THR A 112 -24.79 -0.74 -7.82
C THR A 112 -25.28 -0.16 -7.73
N GLU A 113 -25.64 -0.19 -7.97
CA GLU A 113 -25.87 0.13 -7.64
C GLU A 113 -25.78 0.66 -7.88
N ALA A 114 -26.27 0.68 -8.16
CA ALA A 114 -26.05 1.02 -8.11
C ALA A 114 -26.02 1.26 -7.99
#